data_98fe3a902258837f7f5d8713a6e0d948
#
_entry.id   98fe3a902258837f7f5d8713a6e0d948
#
_cell.length_a   1.000
_cell.length_b   1.000
_cell.length_c   1.000
_cell.angle_alpha   90.00
_cell.angle_beta   90.00
_cell.angle_gamma   90.00
#
_symmetry.space_group_name_H-M   'P 1'
#
loop_
_entity.id
_entity.type
_entity.pdbx_description
1 polymer ?
#
loop_
_entity_poly.entity_id
_entity_poly.type
_entity_poly.pdbx_seq_one_letter_code
_entity_poly.pdbx_strand_id
1 'polypeptide(L)'
;GLAGGFVRVSDFRVTQLEAFPAEDATGDPLAGLVFDRCDGDVCPQLDGWDLDLRGTFDGIEMRYAAFEPDIAAVNERRSHPILGSAPRPLEKIPVVLWLHGAGEGGEPYRTVTGNKVVALGEADIQAKLGGAAYVLAPSCPTYWMDAGSGQITDDNQSIYGAALKQLVDAFVEAHADTVDTGRIYVGGLSNGGFMTCRLLADWPDLFAAGVACCAPWVGELGTDEEYAAMARTPLWFVQVDDDPIVGAEEHVRATLPHLFAAGATDVHVTYYDHIADETGVYRDEDGRPLRYIGHLVWINVYHDTVRTDLDGTNVLWDGFPATLWQWVGKHRR
;
A
#
# COMPACT_ATOMS: atom_id res chain seq x y z
N GLY A 1 13.73 14.18 -10.50
CA GLY A 1 13.08 13.18 -11.29
C GLY A 1 13.31 11.78 -10.74
N LEU A 2 12.26 11.15 -10.23
CA LEU A 2 12.26 9.75 -9.81
C LEU A 2 12.17 8.77 -11.01
N ALA A 3 12.72 9.13 -12.15
CA ALA A 3 12.72 8.33 -13.37
C ALA A 3 13.93 7.38 -13.48
N GLY A 4 14.51 6.97 -12.37
CA GLY A 4 15.49 5.88 -12.35
C GLY A 4 14.75 4.54 -12.30
N GLY A 5 14.77 3.75 -13.36
CA GLY A 5 14.23 2.41 -13.34
C GLY A 5 14.92 1.58 -12.26
N PHE A 6 14.17 0.75 -11.55
CA PHE A 6 14.72 -0.23 -10.62
C PHE A 6 15.42 -1.33 -11.44
N VAL A 7 16.62 -1.68 -11.05
CA VAL A 7 17.42 -2.73 -11.68
C VAL A 7 17.78 -3.76 -10.61
N ARG A 8 17.63 -5.03 -10.93
CA ARG A 8 18.00 -6.11 -10.00
C ARG A 8 19.50 -6.09 -9.72
N VAL A 9 19.89 -6.44 -8.51
CA VAL A 9 21.31 -6.52 -8.12
C VAL A 9 22.10 -7.46 -9.03
N SER A 10 21.46 -8.54 -9.51
CA SER A 10 22.04 -9.48 -10.48
C SER A 10 22.44 -8.84 -11.83
N ASP A 11 21.88 -7.68 -12.17
CA ASP A 11 22.13 -6.97 -13.43
C ASP A 11 23.37 -6.04 -13.35
N PHE A 12 24.02 -5.98 -12.20
CA PHE A 12 25.20 -5.16 -11.98
C PHE A 12 26.48 -6.00 -11.87
N ARG A 13 27.53 -5.45 -12.39
CA ARG A 13 28.90 -5.88 -12.05
C ARG A 13 29.45 -4.91 -11.01
N VAL A 14 29.88 -5.45 -9.86
CA VAL A 14 30.51 -4.68 -8.80
C VAL A 14 31.99 -4.98 -8.82
N THR A 15 32.81 -3.92 -8.84
CA THR A 15 34.28 -4.03 -8.78
C THR A 15 34.78 -3.18 -7.62
N GLN A 16 35.48 -3.79 -6.70
CA GLN A 16 36.15 -3.07 -5.62
C GLN A 16 37.44 -2.42 -6.19
N LEU A 17 37.51 -1.10 -6.15
CA LEU A 17 38.61 -0.32 -6.70
C LEU A 17 39.71 -0.06 -5.69
N GLU A 18 39.41 -0.02 -4.39
CA GLU A 18 40.33 0.29 -3.31
C GLU A 18 40.35 -0.84 -2.27
N ALA A 19 41.44 -0.96 -1.52
CA ALA A 19 41.54 -1.92 -0.46
C ALA A 19 40.46 -1.71 0.62
N PHE A 20 39.81 -2.78 1.03
CA PHE A 20 38.85 -2.77 2.13
C PHE A 20 39.61 -2.83 3.46
N PRO A 21 39.12 -2.20 4.55
CA PRO A 21 39.74 -2.34 5.88
C PRO A 21 39.46 -3.72 6.50
N ALA A 22 39.44 -4.75 5.67
CA ALA A 22 39.34 -6.14 6.05
C ALA A 22 40.51 -6.90 5.42
N GLU A 23 41.03 -7.87 6.13
CA GLU A 23 42.13 -8.72 5.71
C GLU A 23 41.60 -10.11 5.33
N ASP A 24 42.29 -10.77 4.41
CA ASP A 24 42.02 -12.18 4.12
C ASP A 24 42.59 -13.09 5.23
N ALA A 25 42.46 -14.39 5.06
CA ALA A 25 42.97 -15.36 6.04
C ALA A 25 44.52 -15.35 6.21
N THR A 26 45.25 -14.65 5.35
CA THR A 26 46.71 -14.49 5.43
C THR A 26 47.13 -13.15 6.02
N GLY A 27 46.18 -12.25 6.26
CA GLY A 27 46.40 -10.90 6.79
C GLY A 27 46.68 -9.86 5.69
N ASP A 28 46.38 -10.19 4.43
CA ASP A 28 46.52 -9.25 3.32
C ASP A 28 45.25 -8.43 3.09
N PRO A 29 45.35 -7.14 2.76
CA PRO A 29 44.19 -6.31 2.47
C PRO A 29 43.41 -6.84 1.29
N LEU A 30 42.07 -6.94 1.47
CA LEU A 30 41.16 -7.32 0.40
C LEU A 30 41.02 -6.18 -0.60
N ALA A 31 41.58 -6.35 -1.78
CA ALA A 31 41.50 -5.38 -2.87
C ALA A 31 41.33 -6.08 -4.22
N GLY A 32 40.73 -5.37 -5.18
CA GLY A 32 40.59 -5.86 -6.54
C GLY A 32 39.57 -6.97 -6.72
N LEU A 33 38.69 -7.19 -5.74
CA LEU A 33 37.59 -8.15 -5.89
C LEU A 33 36.65 -7.69 -7.01
N VAL A 34 36.34 -8.62 -7.91
CA VAL A 34 35.37 -8.42 -8.99
C VAL A 34 34.22 -9.39 -8.78
N PHE A 35 33.02 -8.85 -8.63
CA PHE A 35 31.80 -9.63 -8.59
C PHE A 35 31.23 -9.60 -10.02
N ASP A 36 31.34 -10.65 -10.75
CA ASP A 36 30.94 -10.80 -12.16
C ASP A 36 29.74 -11.74 -12.33
N ARG A 37 29.29 -12.33 -11.24
CA ARG A 37 28.13 -13.21 -11.19
C ARG A 37 27.36 -13.03 -9.89
N CYS A 38 26.05 -12.96 -10.01
CA CYS A 38 25.12 -13.07 -8.90
C CYS A 38 24.33 -14.38 -9.05
N ASP A 39 24.42 -15.26 -8.05
CA ASP A 39 23.73 -16.56 -8.07
C ASP A 39 22.26 -16.46 -7.62
N GLY A 40 21.81 -15.29 -7.20
CA GLY A 40 20.45 -15.00 -6.79
C GLY A 40 20.36 -13.80 -5.88
N ASP A 41 19.18 -13.23 -5.80
CA ASP A 41 18.84 -12.15 -4.89
C ASP A 41 18.28 -12.73 -3.59
N VAL A 42 18.76 -12.27 -2.45
CA VAL A 42 18.21 -12.61 -1.15
C VAL A 42 17.51 -11.37 -0.60
N CYS A 43 16.20 -11.38 -0.63
CA CYS A 43 15.37 -10.32 -0.07
C CYS A 43 14.27 -10.95 0.79
N PRO A 44 14.49 -11.13 2.10
CA PRO A 44 13.51 -11.77 2.99
C PRO A 44 12.14 -11.07 3.00
N GLN A 45 12.09 -9.80 2.66
CA GLN A 45 10.85 -9.03 2.54
C GLN A 45 9.97 -9.51 1.38
N LEU A 46 10.55 -10.23 0.41
CA LEU A 46 9.82 -10.83 -0.71
C LEU A 46 9.39 -12.27 -0.44
N ASP A 47 9.73 -12.84 0.71
CA ASP A 47 9.26 -14.17 1.09
C ASP A 47 7.74 -14.17 1.18
N GLY A 48 7.09 -15.15 0.57
CA GLY A 48 5.64 -15.23 0.48
C GLY A 48 5.00 -14.39 -0.62
N TRP A 49 5.78 -13.62 -1.41
CA TRP A 49 5.29 -12.92 -2.59
C TRP A 49 5.50 -13.74 -3.87
N ASP A 50 4.42 -13.92 -4.64
CA ASP A 50 4.50 -14.29 -6.05
C ASP A 50 4.52 -13.00 -6.88
N LEU A 51 5.58 -12.78 -7.65
CA LEU A 51 5.82 -11.54 -8.38
C LEU A 51 5.54 -11.63 -9.89
N ASP A 52 5.02 -12.73 -10.39
CA ASP A 52 4.80 -12.91 -11.84
C ASP A 52 3.43 -13.52 -12.19
N LEU A 53 2.42 -13.17 -11.42
CA LEU A 53 1.05 -13.55 -11.72
C LEU A 53 0.49 -12.74 -12.89
N ARG A 54 -0.39 -13.36 -13.68
CA ARG A 54 -0.96 -12.78 -14.90
C ARG A 54 -2.40 -13.21 -15.09
N GLY A 55 -3.21 -12.34 -15.65
CA GLY A 55 -4.56 -12.65 -16.05
C GLY A 55 -5.11 -11.63 -17.04
N THR A 56 -6.21 -11.99 -17.66
CA THR A 56 -7.01 -11.07 -18.48
C THR A 56 -8.29 -10.80 -17.72
N PHE A 57 -8.49 -9.54 -17.35
CA PHE A 57 -9.63 -9.07 -16.56
C PHE A 57 -10.33 -7.97 -17.34
N ASP A 58 -11.61 -8.11 -17.58
CA ASP A 58 -12.41 -7.21 -18.41
C ASP A 58 -11.75 -6.87 -19.77
N GLY A 59 -11.11 -7.89 -20.38
CA GLY A 59 -10.39 -7.73 -21.64
C GLY A 59 -9.01 -7.06 -21.54
N ILE A 60 -8.57 -6.68 -20.34
CA ILE A 60 -7.26 -6.05 -20.08
C ILE A 60 -6.29 -7.12 -19.55
N GLU A 61 -5.17 -7.30 -20.25
CA GLU A 61 -4.07 -8.09 -19.72
C GLU A 61 -3.40 -7.33 -18.58
N MET A 62 -3.37 -7.96 -17.40
CA MET A 62 -2.78 -7.36 -16.20
C MET A 62 -1.82 -8.35 -15.53
N ARG A 63 -0.64 -7.84 -15.20
CA ARG A 63 0.30 -8.52 -14.32
C ARG A 63 0.05 -8.06 -12.89
N TYR A 64 0.29 -8.93 -11.93
CA TYR A 64 0.14 -8.58 -10.51
C TYR A 64 1.06 -9.40 -9.65
N ALA A 65 1.33 -8.91 -8.46
CA ALA A 65 1.95 -9.67 -7.38
C ALA A 65 0.89 -10.04 -6.34
N ALA A 66 1.12 -11.15 -5.66
CA ALA A 66 0.31 -11.54 -4.51
C ALA A 66 1.22 -11.97 -3.34
N PHE A 67 0.88 -11.52 -2.13
CA PHE A 67 1.41 -12.08 -0.90
C PHE A 67 0.42 -13.09 -0.35
N GLU A 68 0.89 -14.31 -0.17
CA GLU A 68 0.09 -15.41 0.36
C GLU A 68 0.73 -15.93 1.66
N PRO A 69 0.17 -15.57 2.82
CA PRO A 69 0.74 -16.02 4.09
C PRO A 69 0.51 -17.52 4.29
N ASP A 70 1.51 -18.20 4.85
CA ASP A 70 1.35 -19.58 5.32
C ASP A 70 0.46 -19.60 6.58
N ILE A 71 -0.85 -19.81 6.35
CA ILE A 71 -1.87 -19.83 7.41
C ILE A 71 -1.58 -20.94 8.43
N ALA A 72 -1.03 -22.08 8.00
CA ALA A 72 -0.70 -23.17 8.90
C ALA A 72 0.43 -22.77 9.85
N ALA A 73 1.51 -22.20 9.34
CA ALA A 73 2.62 -21.69 10.15
C ALA A 73 2.18 -20.53 11.06
N VAL A 74 1.28 -19.65 10.59
CA VAL A 74 0.69 -18.60 11.44
C VAL A 74 -0.10 -19.21 12.59
N ASN A 75 -0.96 -20.20 12.32
CA ASN A 75 -1.76 -20.88 13.33
C ASN A 75 -0.90 -21.66 14.33
N GLU A 76 0.17 -22.29 13.88
CA GLU A 76 1.12 -22.97 14.76
C GLU A 76 1.74 -21.98 15.75
N ARG A 77 2.26 -20.84 15.30
CA ARG A 77 2.79 -19.79 16.20
C ARG A 77 1.73 -19.28 17.19
N ARG A 78 0.49 -19.09 16.73
CA ARG A 78 -0.63 -18.63 17.57
C ARG A 78 -1.06 -19.66 18.62
N SER A 79 -0.83 -20.95 18.39
CA SER A 79 -1.17 -22.01 19.33
C SER A 79 -0.29 -22.03 20.59
N HIS A 80 0.85 -21.31 20.57
CA HIS A 80 1.81 -21.21 21.67
C HIS A 80 1.90 -19.77 22.20
N PRO A 81 0.84 -19.25 22.84
CA PRO A 81 0.84 -17.88 23.34
C PRO A 81 1.79 -17.75 24.53
N ILE A 82 2.49 -16.63 24.62
CA ILE A 82 3.37 -16.31 25.76
C ILE A 82 2.56 -16.13 27.05
N LEU A 83 1.35 -15.59 26.93
CA LEU A 83 0.41 -15.33 28.03
C LEU A 83 -1.03 -15.66 27.59
N GLY A 84 -1.80 -16.23 28.51
CA GLY A 84 -3.23 -16.49 28.31
C GLY A 84 -3.55 -17.74 27.49
N SER A 85 -4.81 -17.84 27.04
CA SER A 85 -5.27 -18.94 26.19
C SER A 85 -4.90 -18.67 24.74
N ALA A 86 -4.58 -19.74 23.98
CA ALA A 86 -4.35 -19.63 22.54
C ALA A 86 -5.60 -19.06 21.85
N PRO A 87 -5.44 -18.06 20.95
CA PRO A 87 -6.55 -17.58 20.15
C PRO A 87 -7.03 -18.68 19.21
N ARG A 88 -8.26 -18.54 18.74
CA ARG A 88 -8.78 -19.49 17.73
C ARG A 88 -7.89 -19.51 16.49
N PRO A 89 -7.69 -20.67 15.86
CA PRO A 89 -7.02 -20.74 14.58
C PRO A 89 -7.71 -19.85 13.55
N LEU A 90 -6.92 -19.27 12.64
CA LEU A 90 -7.44 -18.55 11.48
C LEU A 90 -7.93 -19.58 10.47
N GLU A 91 -9.21 -19.53 10.15
CA GLU A 91 -9.82 -20.33 9.09
C GLU A 91 -9.89 -19.51 7.82
N LYS A 92 -10.30 -18.23 7.96
CA LYS A 92 -10.42 -17.27 6.87
C LYS A 92 -9.73 -15.98 7.23
N ILE A 93 -9.05 -15.39 6.25
CA ILE A 93 -8.26 -14.18 6.38
C ILE A 93 -8.68 -13.11 5.37
N PRO A 94 -8.48 -11.82 5.68
CA PRO A 94 -8.82 -10.73 4.77
C PRO A 94 -7.95 -10.69 3.51
N VAL A 95 -8.41 -9.89 2.54
CA VAL A 95 -7.66 -9.52 1.33
C VAL A 95 -7.46 -8.01 1.35
N VAL A 96 -6.25 -7.55 1.04
CA VAL A 96 -5.91 -6.15 0.79
C VAL A 96 -5.58 -6.00 -0.69
N LEU A 97 -6.37 -5.24 -1.43
CA LEU A 97 -6.01 -4.76 -2.76
C LEU A 97 -5.21 -3.46 -2.60
N TRP A 98 -3.95 -3.44 -3.01
CA TRP A 98 -3.10 -2.26 -2.88
C TRP A 98 -2.61 -1.74 -4.23
N LEU A 99 -2.87 -0.45 -4.48
CA LEU A 99 -2.72 0.19 -5.78
C LEU A 99 -1.53 1.16 -5.77
N HIS A 100 -0.59 0.94 -6.67
CA HIS A 100 0.64 1.71 -6.78
C HIS A 100 0.44 3.12 -7.34
N GLY A 101 1.43 4.00 -7.20
CA GLY A 101 1.46 5.33 -7.81
C GLY A 101 1.78 5.31 -9.31
N ALA A 102 1.83 6.48 -9.92
CA ALA A 102 2.06 6.62 -11.38
C ALA A 102 3.43 6.09 -11.85
N GLY A 103 4.39 5.96 -10.93
CA GLY A 103 5.78 5.59 -11.25
C GLY A 103 6.09 4.09 -11.26
N GLU A 104 5.25 3.21 -10.70
CA GLU A 104 5.59 1.80 -10.42
C GLU A 104 4.88 0.78 -11.31
N GLY A 105 4.04 1.22 -12.24
CA GLY A 105 3.30 0.34 -13.14
C GLY A 105 4.17 -0.47 -14.11
N GLY A 106 3.57 -1.48 -14.74
CA GLY A 106 4.15 -2.29 -15.80
C GLY A 106 4.87 -3.56 -15.32
N GLU A 107 5.52 -3.55 -14.14
CA GLU A 107 6.28 -4.67 -13.61
C GLU A 107 5.94 -4.96 -12.13
N PRO A 108 5.38 -6.14 -11.79
CA PRO A 108 4.98 -6.46 -10.42
C PRO A 108 6.11 -6.37 -9.38
N TYR A 109 7.32 -6.77 -9.74
CA TYR A 109 8.48 -6.58 -8.88
C TYR A 109 8.66 -5.11 -8.47
N ARG A 110 8.57 -4.21 -9.44
CA ARG A 110 8.67 -2.77 -9.23
C ARG A 110 7.48 -2.22 -8.43
N THR A 111 6.27 -2.72 -8.71
CA THR A 111 5.05 -2.37 -7.98
C THR A 111 5.21 -2.66 -6.48
N VAL A 112 5.81 -3.81 -6.13
CA VAL A 112 5.95 -4.24 -4.74
C VAL A 112 7.14 -3.58 -4.03
N THR A 113 8.29 -3.40 -4.74
CA THR A 113 9.53 -2.90 -4.12
C THR A 113 9.71 -1.40 -4.23
N GLY A 114 9.14 -0.77 -5.27
CA GLY A 114 9.40 0.63 -5.62
C GLY A 114 9.04 1.65 -4.56
N ASN A 115 7.92 1.45 -3.87
CA ASN A 115 7.45 2.28 -2.76
C ASN A 115 7.15 1.44 -1.50
N LYS A 116 7.89 0.36 -1.30
CA LYS A 116 7.84 -0.46 -0.09
C LYS A 116 6.49 -1.14 0.18
N VAL A 117 5.72 -1.50 -0.85
CA VAL A 117 4.47 -2.28 -0.69
C VAL A 117 4.72 -3.62 0.01
N VAL A 118 5.95 -4.15 -0.06
CA VAL A 118 6.43 -5.32 0.72
C VAL A 118 6.09 -5.23 2.21
N ALA A 119 6.01 -4.03 2.79
CA ALA A 119 5.67 -3.83 4.19
C ALA A 119 4.29 -4.40 4.56
N LEU A 120 3.36 -4.50 3.61
CA LEU A 120 2.04 -5.09 3.86
C LEU A 120 2.12 -6.59 4.17
N GLY A 121 3.17 -7.27 3.73
CA GLY A 121 3.48 -8.65 4.10
C GLY A 121 4.26 -8.81 5.40
N GLU A 122 4.76 -7.72 6.00
CA GLU A 122 5.55 -7.77 7.24
C GLU A 122 4.66 -8.09 8.46
N ALA A 123 5.25 -8.77 9.44
CA ALA A 123 4.54 -9.31 10.60
C ALA A 123 3.73 -8.26 11.38
N ASP A 124 4.23 -7.03 11.46
CA ASP A 124 3.59 -5.96 12.23
C ASP A 124 2.25 -5.52 11.61
N ILE A 125 2.19 -5.34 10.28
CA ILE A 125 0.94 -4.99 9.59
C ILE A 125 0.02 -6.22 9.54
N GLN A 126 0.56 -7.40 9.24
CA GLN A 126 -0.21 -8.64 9.23
C GLN A 126 -0.90 -8.91 10.58
N ALA A 127 -0.23 -8.63 11.70
CA ALA A 127 -0.82 -8.76 13.03
C ALA A 127 -2.05 -7.85 13.22
N LYS A 128 -2.02 -6.63 12.69
CA LYS A 128 -3.11 -5.65 12.79
C LYS A 128 -4.30 -6.00 11.89
N LEU A 129 -4.05 -6.68 10.79
CA LEU A 129 -5.08 -7.23 9.91
C LEU A 129 -5.72 -8.53 10.41
N GLY A 130 -5.44 -8.89 11.68
CA GLY A 130 -6.04 -10.07 12.33
C GLY A 130 -5.11 -11.27 12.44
N GLY A 131 -3.84 -11.10 12.11
CA GLY A 131 -2.78 -12.13 12.22
C GLY A 131 -2.25 -12.62 10.89
N ALA A 132 -3.05 -12.54 9.83
CA ALA A 132 -2.67 -12.80 8.44
C ALA A 132 -3.65 -12.11 7.50
N ALA A 133 -3.18 -11.71 6.32
CA ALA A 133 -3.98 -11.15 5.23
C ALA A 133 -3.29 -11.46 3.90
N TYR A 134 -4.07 -11.78 2.88
CA TYR A 134 -3.61 -11.75 1.50
C TYR A 134 -3.38 -10.30 1.06
N VAL A 135 -2.39 -10.07 0.21
CA VAL A 135 -2.19 -8.76 -0.43
C VAL A 135 -2.11 -8.95 -1.94
N LEU A 136 -2.96 -8.24 -2.68
CA LEU A 136 -2.94 -8.17 -4.14
C LEU A 136 -2.35 -6.83 -4.55
N ALA A 137 -1.28 -6.84 -5.32
CA ALA A 137 -0.63 -5.65 -5.85
C ALA A 137 -0.59 -5.70 -7.39
N PRO A 138 -1.70 -5.31 -8.05
CA PRO A 138 -1.75 -5.28 -9.50
C PRO A 138 -0.86 -4.18 -10.07
N SER A 139 -0.31 -4.45 -11.26
CA SER A 139 0.57 -3.54 -12.00
C SER A 139 -0.20 -2.97 -13.18
N CYS A 140 -0.56 -1.69 -13.08
CA CYS A 140 -1.30 -1.00 -14.12
C CYS A 140 -0.51 -0.95 -15.44
N PRO A 141 -1.10 -1.31 -16.57
CA PRO A 141 -0.42 -1.22 -17.85
C PRO A 141 -0.09 0.22 -18.29
N THR A 142 -0.92 1.20 -17.90
CA THR A 142 -0.71 2.63 -18.15
C THR A 142 -0.76 3.41 -16.83
N TYR A 143 -1.89 4.02 -16.50
CA TYR A 143 -2.14 4.75 -15.25
C TYR A 143 -3.54 4.43 -14.74
N TRP A 144 -3.74 4.38 -13.42
CA TRP A 144 -5.08 4.19 -12.86
C TRP A 144 -6.05 5.32 -13.23
N MET A 145 -5.50 6.52 -13.46
CA MET A 145 -6.23 7.72 -13.94
C MET A 145 -6.29 7.81 -15.47
N ASP A 146 -6.35 6.69 -16.16
CA ASP A 146 -6.48 6.66 -17.62
C ASP A 146 -7.94 6.40 -18.02
N ALA A 147 -8.56 7.40 -18.64
CA ALA A 147 -9.92 7.31 -19.19
C ALA A 147 -9.99 6.68 -20.60
N GLY A 148 -8.89 6.06 -21.08
CA GLY A 148 -8.80 5.39 -22.36
C GLY A 148 -7.84 6.03 -23.38
N SER A 149 -7.09 7.06 -22.97
CA SER A 149 -6.09 7.74 -23.81
C SER A 149 -4.67 7.18 -23.67
N GLY A 150 -4.42 6.33 -22.68
CA GLY A 150 -3.09 5.88 -22.28
C GLY A 150 -2.32 6.91 -21.45
N GLN A 151 -2.97 7.99 -21.03
CA GLN A 151 -2.38 9.09 -20.24
C GLN A 151 -3.20 9.34 -18.99
N ILE A 152 -2.58 10.04 -18.02
CA ILE A 152 -3.30 10.54 -16.85
C ILE A 152 -4.33 11.59 -17.28
N THR A 153 -5.55 11.46 -16.78
CA THR A 153 -6.65 12.43 -16.93
C THR A 153 -7.15 12.85 -15.54
N ASP A 154 -7.59 14.11 -15.42
CA ASP A 154 -8.09 14.67 -14.16
C ASP A 154 -9.63 14.79 -14.21
N ASP A 155 -10.31 13.73 -14.69
CA ASP A 155 -11.76 13.68 -14.88
C ASP A 155 -12.47 12.67 -13.97
N ASN A 156 -11.78 12.14 -12.97
CA ASN A 156 -12.24 11.09 -12.07
C ASN A 156 -12.65 9.79 -12.77
N GLN A 157 -12.20 9.53 -14.01
CA GLN A 157 -12.53 8.33 -14.76
C GLN A 157 -11.36 7.37 -14.84
N SER A 158 -11.66 6.08 -15.03
CA SER A 158 -10.69 5.02 -15.22
C SER A 158 -11.26 3.87 -16.02
N ILE A 159 -10.46 3.34 -16.95
CA ILE A 159 -10.82 2.12 -17.68
C ILE A 159 -10.51 0.84 -16.88
N TYR A 160 -9.83 0.93 -15.74
CA TYR A 160 -9.32 -0.23 -15.00
C TYR A 160 -10.27 -0.74 -13.91
N GLY A 161 -11.33 -0.02 -13.61
CA GLY A 161 -12.21 -0.36 -12.48
C GLY A 161 -12.78 -1.77 -12.59
N ALA A 162 -13.42 -2.10 -13.72
CA ALA A 162 -14.01 -3.43 -13.93
C ALA A 162 -12.95 -4.55 -13.92
N ALA A 163 -11.76 -4.29 -14.49
CA ALA A 163 -10.66 -5.24 -14.49
C ALA A 163 -10.16 -5.54 -13.07
N LEU A 164 -10.01 -4.52 -12.22
CA LEU A 164 -9.62 -4.71 -10.82
C LEU A 164 -10.67 -5.47 -10.02
N LYS A 165 -11.94 -5.18 -10.26
CA LYS A 165 -13.03 -5.96 -9.63
C LYS A 165 -12.96 -7.43 -10.03
N GLN A 166 -12.81 -7.74 -11.31
CA GLN A 166 -12.68 -9.11 -11.80
C GLN A 166 -11.43 -9.82 -11.24
N LEU A 167 -10.31 -9.11 -11.08
CA LEU A 167 -9.12 -9.65 -10.41
C LEU A 167 -9.45 -10.08 -8.97
N VAL A 168 -10.11 -9.20 -8.21
CA VAL A 168 -10.51 -9.51 -6.82
C VAL A 168 -11.47 -10.70 -6.80
N ASP A 169 -12.48 -10.72 -7.67
CA ASP A 169 -13.47 -11.81 -7.74
C ASP A 169 -12.78 -13.15 -8.06
N ALA A 170 -11.88 -13.17 -9.04
CA ALA A 170 -11.14 -14.38 -9.42
C ALA A 170 -10.23 -14.88 -8.29
N PHE A 171 -9.58 -13.96 -7.57
CA PHE A 171 -8.76 -14.33 -6.42
C PHE A 171 -9.61 -14.90 -5.28
N VAL A 172 -10.74 -14.26 -4.98
CA VAL A 172 -11.68 -14.74 -3.95
C VAL A 172 -12.23 -16.13 -4.31
N GLU A 173 -12.55 -16.37 -5.57
CA GLU A 173 -13.02 -17.68 -6.04
C GLU A 173 -11.94 -18.76 -5.91
N ALA A 174 -10.71 -18.44 -6.33
CA ALA A 174 -9.57 -19.37 -6.23
C ALA A 174 -9.22 -19.72 -4.77
N HIS A 175 -9.50 -18.82 -3.81
CA HIS A 175 -9.19 -18.98 -2.39
C HIS A 175 -10.45 -19.04 -1.50
N ALA A 176 -11.57 -19.55 -2.03
CA ALA A 176 -12.87 -19.53 -1.36
C ALA A 176 -12.89 -20.17 0.04
N ASP A 177 -12.00 -21.13 0.26
CA ASP A 177 -11.88 -21.83 1.55
C ASP A 177 -11.19 -20.99 2.63
N THR A 178 -10.34 -20.00 2.23
CA THR A 178 -9.46 -19.26 3.14
C THR A 178 -9.68 -17.75 3.12
N VAL A 179 -10.36 -17.21 2.12
CA VAL A 179 -10.69 -15.78 2.07
C VAL A 179 -11.93 -15.47 2.90
N ASP A 180 -11.82 -14.43 3.73
CA ASP A 180 -12.95 -13.81 4.41
C ASP A 180 -13.53 -12.70 3.52
N THR A 181 -14.59 -13.04 2.78
CA THR A 181 -15.25 -12.10 1.85
C THR A 181 -15.88 -10.88 2.52
N GLY A 182 -16.10 -10.92 3.83
CA GLY A 182 -16.54 -9.77 4.61
C GLY A 182 -15.41 -8.80 4.96
N ARG A 183 -14.14 -9.14 4.67
CA ARG A 183 -12.96 -8.33 4.97
C ARG A 183 -12.08 -8.19 3.73
N ILE A 184 -12.57 -7.49 2.74
CA ILE A 184 -11.81 -7.09 1.56
C ILE A 184 -11.56 -5.59 1.70
N TYR A 185 -10.30 -5.20 1.72
CA TYR A 185 -9.87 -3.81 1.88
C TYR A 185 -9.24 -3.31 0.58
N VAL A 186 -9.33 -2.02 0.32
CA VAL A 186 -8.65 -1.37 -0.79
C VAL A 186 -7.83 -0.20 -0.30
N GLY A 187 -6.67 -0.01 -0.88
CA GLY A 187 -5.88 1.19 -0.62
C GLY A 187 -4.85 1.42 -1.71
N GLY A 188 -4.24 2.58 -1.65
CA GLY A 188 -3.22 2.94 -2.61
C GLY A 188 -2.66 4.32 -2.37
N LEU A 189 -1.64 4.65 -3.14
CA LEU A 189 -0.90 5.89 -3.03
C LEU A 189 -0.94 6.68 -4.34
N SER A 190 -1.07 8.00 -4.27
CA SER A 190 -1.05 8.89 -5.43
C SER A 190 -2.09 8.43 -6.48
N ASN A 191 -1.68 8.07 -7.66
CA ASN A 191 -2.52 7.49 -8.72
C ASN A 191 -3.36 6.28 -8.21
N GLY A 192 -2.79 5.44 -7.33
CA GLY A 192 -3.51 4.36 -6.66
C GLY A 192 -4.49 4.84 -5.59
N GLY A 193 -4.20 5.96 -4.93
CA GLY A 193 -5.13 6.63 -4.02
C GLY A 193 -6.38 7.13 -4.74
N PHE A 194 -6.22 7.72 -5.93
CA PHE A 194 -7.32 8.02 -6.84
C PHE A 194 -8.17 6.78 -7.14
N MET A 195 -7.50 5.69 -7.57
CA MET A 195 -8.22 4.47 -7.95
C MET A 195 -8.92 3.82 -6.76
N THR A 196 -8.42 4.02 -5.54
CA THR A 196 -9.15 3.64 -4.32
C THR A 196 -10.49 4.36 -4.26
N CYS A 197 -10.53 5.67 -4.40
CA CYS A 197 -11.78 6.45 -4.44
C CYS A 197 -12.69 5.98 -5.57
N ARG A 198 -12.16 5.75 -6.77
CA ARG A 198 -12.93 5.29 -7.93
C ARG A 198 -13.59 3.92 -7.66
N LEU A 199 -12.85 2.98 -7.08
CA LEU A 199 -13.39 1.66 -6.75
C LEU A 199 -14.48 1.72 -5.67
N LEU A 200 -14.35 2.61 -4.69
CA LEU A 200 -15.39 2.82 -3.67
C LEU A 200 -16.65 3.46 -4.25
N ALA A 201 -16.50 4.34 -5.25
CA ALA A 201 -17.63 4.92 -5.97
C ALA A 201 -18.35 3.88 -6.85
N ASP A 202 -17.59 3.02 -7.54
CA ASP A 202 -18.15 2.04 -8.48
C ASP A 202 -18.73 0.80 -7.78
N TRP A 203 -18.09 0.34 -6.69
CA TRP A 203 -18.47 -0.89 -5.98
C TRP A 203 -18.52 -0.68 -4.45
N PRO A 204 -19.47 0.09 -3.95
CA PRO A 204 -19.56 0.45 -2.52
C PRO A 204 -19.78 -0.76 -1.59
N ASP A 205 -20.24 -1.89 -2.14
CA ASP A 205 -20.50 -3.11 -1.36
C ASP A 205 -19.38 -4.16 -1.49
N LEU A 206 -18.26 -3.81 -2.15
CA LEU A 206 -17.14 -4.75 -2.33
C LEU A 206 -16.15 -4.67 -1.17
N PHE A 207 -15.87 -3.48 -0.68
CA PHE A 207 -14.81 -3.25 0.29
C PHE A 207 -15.34 -2.95 1.69
N ALA A 208 -14.66 -3.46 2.71
CA ALA A 208 -14.98 -3.21 4.11
C ALA A 208 -14.35 -1.91 4.64
N ALA A 209 -13.25 -1.48 4.05
CA ALA A 209 -12.60 -0.20 4.33
C ALA A 209 -11.70 0.22 3.17
N GLY A 210 -11.43 1.52 3.06
CA GLY A 210 -10.53 2.13 2.09
C GLY A 210 -9.42 2.96 2.73
N VAL A 211 -8.24 3.02 2.09
CA VAL A 211 -7.11 3.88 2.47
C VAL A 211 -6.61 4.63 1.25
N ALA A 212 -6.77 5.95 1.24
CA ALA A 212 -6.42 6.80 0.11
C ALA A 212 -5.28 7.77 0.49
N CYS A 213 -4.04 7.43 0.08
CA CYS A 213 -2.88 8.27 0.36
C CYS A 213 -2.66 9.28 -0.76
N CYS A 214 -2.57 10.58 -0.44
CA CYS A 214 -2.37 11.68 -1.39
C CYS A 214 -3.14 11.43 -2.71
N ALA A 215 -4.45 11.17 -2.56
CA ALA A 215 -5.32 10.77 -3.67
C ALA A 215 -5.70 11.97 -4.54
N PRO A 216 -5.36 11.99 -5.85
CA PRO A 216 -5.75 13.05 -6.77
C PRO A 216 -7.20 12.88 -7.28
N TRP A 217 -8.15 12.61 -6.41
CA TRP A 217 -9.56 12.68 -6.70
C TRP A 217 -9.99 14.15 -6.72
N VAL A 218 -10.47 14.63 -7.86
CA VAL A 218 -10.89 16.02 -8.01
C VAL A 218 -12.26 16.20 -7.38
N GLY A 219 -12.31 16.87 -6.23
CA GLY A 219 -13.51 16.96 -5.41
C GLY A 219 -14.72 17.54 -6.12
N GLU A 220 -14.53 18.63 -6.88
CA GLU A 220 -15.61 19.32 -7.60
C GLU A 220 -16.15 18.55 -8.82
N LEU A 221 -15.48 17.48 -9.27
CA LEU A 221 -15.90 16.68 -10.41
C LEU A 221 -16.63 15.39 -10.01
N GLY A 222 -16.61 15.02 -8.72
CA GLY A 222 -17.38 13.89 -8.23
C GLY A 222 -18.88 14.20 -8.24
N THR A 223 -19.71 13.24 -8.64
CA THR A 223 -21.17 13.35 -8.64
C THR A 223 -21.76 13.02 -7.26
N ASP A 224 -23.00 13.47 -7.01
CA ASP A 224 -23.72 13.14 -5.76
C ASP A 224 -23.89 11.63 -5.60
N GLU A 225 -24.09 10.89 -6.69
CA GLU A 225 -24.22 9.44 -6.70
C GLU A 225 -22.89 8.76 -6.32
N GLU A 226 -21.77 9.25 -6.85
CA GLU A 226 -20.42 8.74 -6.52
C GLU A 226 -20.10 8.98 -5.04
N TYR A 227 -20.39 10.17 -4.53
CA TYR A 227 -20.21 10.46 -3.11
C TYR A 227 -21.14 9.64 -2.21
N ALA A 228 -22.39 9.43 -2.61
CA ALA A 228 -23.32 8.58 -1.88
C ALA A 228 -22.85 7.10 -1.86
N ALA A 229 -22.20 6.64 -2.93
CA ALA A 229 -21.59 5.32 -2.97
C ALA A 229 -20.35 5.24 -2.05
N MET A 230 -19.41 6.18 -2.20
CA MET A 230 -18.17 6.23 -1.38
C MET A 230 -18.49 6.35 0.11
N ALA A 231 -19.52 7.14 0.49
CA ALA A 231 -19.94 7.37 1.87
C ALA A 231 -20.40 6.08 2.60
N ARG A 232 -20.67 5.01 1.89
CA ARG A 232 -21.08 3.71 2.46
C ARG A 232 -19.93 2.89 3.01
N THR A 233 -18.68 3.21 2.62
CA THR A 233 -17.49 2.48 3.02
C THR A 233 -16.64 3.34 3.96
N PRO A 234 -16.23 2.82 5.12
CA PRO A 234 -15.23 3.44 5.97
C PRO A 234 -13.98 3.82 5.17
N LEU A 235 -13.51 5.07 5.28
CA LEU A 235 -12.45 5.60 4.43
C LEU A 235 -11.47 6.46 5.23
N TRP A 236 -10.18 6.16 5.10
CA TRP A 236 -9.13 6.97 5.72
C TRP A 236 -8.26 7.62 4.64
N PHE A 237 -8.29 8.95 4.61
CA PHE A 237 -7.37 9.74 3.79
C PHE A 237 -6.09 10.06 4.56
N VAL A 238 -4.96 10.01 3.87
CA VAL A 238 -3.68 10.46 4.41
C VAL A 238 -3.08 11.49 3.45
N GLN A 239 -2.89 12.71 3.92
CA GLN A 239 -2.50 13.85 3.09
C GLN A 239 -1.46 14.72 3.79
N VAL A 240 -0.74 15.51 3.02
CA VAL A 240 0.28 16.47 3.49
C VAL A 240 0.03 17.85 2.86
N ASP A 241 0.22 18.91 3.64
CA ASP A 241 0.01 20.29 3.18
C ASP A 241 1.06 20.72 2.14
N ASP A 242 2.30 20.29 2.33
CA ASP A 242 3.41 20.62 1.43
C ASP A 242 3.62 19.60 0.30
N ASP A 243 2.58 18.83 -0.07
CA ASP A 243 2.63 17.93 -1.23
C ASP A 243 2.72 18.75 -2.53
N PRO A 244 3.87 18.69 -3.26
CA PRO A 244 4.05 19.49 -4.47
C PRO A 244 3.41 18.85 -5.72
N ILE A 245 2.81 17.67 -5.60
CA ILE A 245 2.25 16.89 -6.71
C ILE A 245 0.73 16.86 -6.65
N VAL A 246 0.18 16.56 -5.46
CA VAL A 246 -1.27 16.45 -5.23
C VAL A 246 -1.68 17.48 -4.19
N GLY A 247 -2.15 18.63 -4.65
CA GLY A 247 -2.62 19.70 -3.78
C GLY A 247 -3.83 19.29 -2.97
N ALA A 248 -3.81 19.56 -1.67
CA ALA A 248 -4.89 19.14 -0.78
C ALA A 248 -6.20 19.88 -1.04
N GLU A 249 -6.15 21.14 -1.47
CA GLU A 249 -7.33 22.01 -1.63
C GLU A 249 -8.29 21.49 -2.71
N GLU A 250 -7.74 21.02 -3.84
CA GLU A 250 -8.52 20.57 -5.00
C GLU A 250 -8.98 19.11 -4.85
N HIS A 251 -8.33 18.37 -3.97
CA HIS A 251 -8.56 16.93 -3.80
C HIS A 251 -9.23 16.62 -2.46
N VAL A 252 -8.48 16.27 -1.42
CA VAL A 252 -9.08 15.80 -0.16
C VAL A 252 -9.98 16.85 0.50
N ARG A 253 -9.54 18.14 0.54
CA ARG A 253 -10.33 19.21 1.16
C ARG A 253 -11.62 19.51 0.41
N ALA A 254 -11.60 19.48 -0.92
CA ALA A 254 -12.80 19.62 -1.73
C ALA A 254 -13.73 18.39 -1.65
N THR A 255 -13.17 17.19 -1.45
CA THR A 255 -13.92 15.93 -1.38
C THR A 255 -14.71 15.78 -0.08
N LEU A 256 -14.14 16.17 1.06
CA LEU A 256 -14.74 15.93 2.38
C LEU A 256 -16.14 16.53 2.57
N PRO A 257 -16.43 17.78 2.17
CA PRO A 257 -17.78 18.35 2.32
C PRO A 257 -18.84 17.52 1.58
N HIS A 258 -18.53 17.00 0.39
CA HIS A 258 -19.44 16.17 -0.40
C HIS A 258 -19.67 14.81 0.27
N LEU A 259 -18.62 14.17 0.78
CA LEU A 259 -18.77 12.92 1.52
C LEU A 259 -19.62 13.08 2.79
N PHE A 260 -19.42 14.14 3.56
CA PHE A 260 -20.23 14.40 4.75
C PHE A 260 -21.68 14.75 4.39
N ALA A 261 -21.89 15.53 3.33
CA ALA A 261 -23.24 15.81 2.83
C ALA A 261 -23.97 14.55 2.33
N ALA A 262 -23.21 13.58 1.77
CA ALA A 262 -23.71 12.28 1.38
C ALA A 262 -23.96 11.31 2.55
N GLY A 263 -23.65 11.72 3.79
CA GLY A 263 -23.92 10.96 5.00
C GLY A 263 -22.80 10.03 5.46
N ALA A 264 -21.57 10.24 5.00
CA ALA A 264 -20.41 9.49 5.50
C ALA A 264 -20.22 9.71 7.01
N THR A 265 -20.09 8.62 7.76
CA THR A 265 -19.97 8.64 9.24
C THR A 265 -18.67 8.09 9.75
N ASP A 266 -17.92 7.39 8.94
CA ASP A 266 -16.64 6.77 9.29
C ASP A 266 -15.60 7.15 8.23
N VAL A 267 -15.28 8.45 8.21
CA VAL A 267 -14.25 9.05 7.36
C VAL A 267 -13.24 9.75 8.23
N HIS A 268 -12.00 9.32 8.14
CA HIS A 268 -10.87 9.91 8.85
C HIS A 268 -9.90 10.58 7.88
N VAL A 269 -9.21 11.60 8.35
CA VAL A 269 -8.19 12.31 7.58
C VAL A 269 -6.98 12.60 8.45
N THR A 270 -5.90 11.88 8.24
CA THR A 270 -4.63 12.29 8.81
C THR A 270 -3.99 13.32 7.88
N TYR A 271 -3.75 14.50 8.42
CA TYR A 271 -3.24 15.63 7.68
C TYR A 271 -1.98 16.16 8.33
N TYR A 272 -0.87 16.05 7.61
CA TYR A 272 0.43 16.51 8.08
C TYR A 272 0.79 17.87 7.46
N ASP A 273 1.44 18.74 8.23
CA ASP A 273 2.07 19.96 7.67
C ASP A 273 3.24 19.57 6.75
N HIS A 274 3.99 18.57 7.15
CA HIS A 274 5.11 18.00 6.41
C HIS A 274 5.44 16.61 6.97
N ILE A 275 6.23 15.83 6.24
CA ILE A 275 6.74 14.54 6.70
C ILE A 275 8.25 14.56 6.89
N ALA A 276 8.72 13.86 7.92
CA ALA A 276 10.13 13.73 8.24
C ALA A 276 10.43 12.32 8.77
N ASP A 277 11.72 12.00 8.88
CA ASP A 277 12.15 10.71 9.43
C ASP A 277 11.69 10.55 10.89
N GLU A 278 10.89 9.52 11.15
CA GLU A 278 10.41 9.14 12.48
C GLU A 278 11.27 8.05 13.12
N THR A 279 12.21 7.47 12.37
CA THR A 279 13.09 6.40 12.88
C THR A 279 14.25 6.94 13.72
N GLY A 280 14.57 8.22 13.58
CA GLY A 280 15.71 8.87 14.20
C GLY A 280 17.07 8.53 13.55
N VAL A 281 17.04 7.77 12.45
CA VAL A 281 18.24 7.32 11.73
C VAL A 281 18.72 8.39 10.75
N TYR A 282 17.80 8.98 9.98
CA TYR A 282 18.14 9.93 8.95
C TYR A 282 17.99 11.36 9.46
N ARG A 283 19.07 12.15 9.30
CA ARG A 283 19.13 13.53 9.78
C ARG A 283 19.66 14.44 8.68
N ASP A 284 19.25 15.70 8.72
CA ASP A 284 19.81 16.76 7.89
C ASP A 284 21.17 17.25 8.44
N GLU A 285 21.79 18.22 7.76
CA GLU A 285 23.09 18.80 8.12
C GLU A 285 23.06 19.50 9.51
N ASP A 286 21.89 19.93 9.97
CA ASP A 286 21.69 20.55 11.29
C ASP A 286 21.39 19.51 12.39
N GLY A 287 21.35 18.21 12.05
CA GLY A 287 21.04 17.12 12.98
C GLY A 287 19.55 16.96 13.28
N ARG A 288 18.66 17.64 12.57
CA ARG A 288 17.20 17.47 12.66
C ARG A 288 16.76 16.22 11.89
N PRO A 289 15.59 15.63 12.19
CA PRO A 289 15.03 14.57 11.36
C PRO A 289 14.99 14.98 9.87
N LEU A 290 15.47 14.11 8.99
CA LEU A 290 15.47 14.39 7.55
C LEU A 290 14.03 14.59 7.06
N ARG A 291 13.77 15.72 6.43
CA ARG A 291 12.48 16.03 5.85
C ARG A 291 12.37 15.41 4.46
N TYR A 292 11.27 14.68 4.24
CA TYR A 292 10.95 14.08 2.94
C TYR A 292 10.09 15.03 2.11
N ILE A 293 9.99 14.76 0.80
CA ILE A 293 9.00 15.39 -0.07
C ILE A 293 7.62 14.98 0.42
N GLY A 294 6.71 15.93 0.64
CA GLY A 294 5.38 15.69 1.21
C GLY A 294 4.58 14.62 0.48
N HIS A 295 4.74 14.50 -0.85
CA HIS A 295 4.08 13.46 -1.64
C HIS A 295 4.35 12.03 -1.16
N LEU A 296 5.45 11.77 -0.42
CA LEU A 296 5.83 10.43 0.05
C LEU A 296 5.15 10.02 1.37
N VAL A 297 3.99 10.58 1.69
CA VAL A 297 3.28 10.35 2.97
C VAL A 297 2.94 8.87 3.25
N TRP A 298 2.89 8.02 2.24
CA TRP A 298 2.71 6.57 2.43
C TRP A 298 3.82 5.90 3.23
N ILE A 299 4.97 6.56 3.42
CA ILE A 299 6.01 6.09 4.35
C ILE A 299 5.41 5.92 5.75
N ASN A 300 4.62 6.88 6.22
CA ASN A 300 3.96 6.83 7.52
C ASN A 300 2.91 5.69 7.57
N VAL A 301 2.23 5.41 6.45
CA VAL A 301 1.28 4.29 6.34
C VAL A 301 1.99 2.95 6.48
N TYR A 302 3.11 2.76 5.81
CA TYR A 302 3.89 1.52 5.89
C TYR A 302 4.67 1.35 7.21
N HIS A 303 4.95 2.44 7.92
CA HIS A 303 5.50 2.39 9.26
C HIS A 303 4.43 2.30 10.35
N ASP A 304 3.15 2.30 9.98
CA ASP A 304 2.00 2.26 10.88
C ASP A 304 2.02 3.38 11.94
N THR A 305 2.44 4.57 11.55
CA THR A 305 2.49 5.74 12.43
C THR A 305 1.25 6.64 12.30
N VAL A 306 0.44 6.43 11.25
CA VAL A 306 -0.81 7.14 11.00
C VAL A 306 -1.86 6.78 12.05
N ARG A 307 -2.33 7.79 12.83
CA ARG A 307 -3.25 7.57 13.96
C ARG A 307 -4.14 8.74 14.32
N THR A 308 -3.93 9.91 13.71
CA THR A 308 -4.64 11.14 14.05
C THR A 308 -5.70 11.47 13.01
N ASP A 309 -6.76 12.14 13.45
CA ASP A 309 -7.76 12.72 12.56
C ASP A 309 -7.44 14.19 12.25
N LEU A 310 -8.27 14.82 11.41
CA LEU A 310 -8.11 16.20 10.90
C LEU A 310 -7.97 17.25 12.02
N ASP A 311 -8.58 17.01 13.18
CA ASP A 311 -8.49 17.88 14.36
C ASP A 311 -7.24 17.63 15.21
N GLY A 312 -6.35 16.71 14.79
CA GLY A 312 -5.13 16.33 15.49
C GLY A 312 -5.37 15.36 16.67
N THR A 313 -6.60 14.94 16.93
CA THR A 313 -6.88 13.93 17.97
C THR A 313 -6.61 12.52 17.42
N ASN A 314 -6.34 11.58 18.34
CA ASN A 314 -6.20 10.18 17.93
C ASN A 314 -7.56 9.61 17.48
N VAL A 315 -7.53 8.87 16.37
CA VAL A 315 -8.66 8.02 16.00
C VAL A 315 -8.82 6.92 17.04
N LEU A 316 -10.06 6.69 17.46
CA LEU A 316 -10.36 5.74 18.52
C LEU A 316 -11.13 4.54 17.96
N TRP A 317 -10.77 3.34 18.43
CA TRP A 317 -11.56 2.13 18.25
C TRP A 317 -11.90 1.53 19.62
N ASP A 318 -13.18 1.35 19.90
CA ASP A 318 -13.68 0.91 21.22
C ASP A 318 -13.14 1.76 22.38
N GLY A 319 -12.91 3.07 22.14
CA GLY A 319 -12.40 4.02 23.14
C GLY A 319 -10.87 4.01 23.34
N PHE A 320 -10.13 3.24 22.55
CA PHE A 320 -8.66 3.20 22.58
C PHE A 320 -8.06 3.78 21.30
N PRO A 321 -6.92 4.50 21.37
CA PRO A 321 -6.21 4.96 20.18
C PRO A 321 -5.88 3.80 19.24
N ALA A 322 -6.19 3.98 17.97
CA ALA A 322 -5.92 3.01 16.92
C ALA A 322 -5.02 3.60 15.84
N THR A 323 -4.09 2.80 15.35
CA THR A 323 -3.37 3.13 14.12
C THR A 323 -4.24 2.80 12.91
N LEU A 324 -3.86 3.33 11.74
CA LEU A 324 -4.58 3.10 10.48
C LEU A 324 -4.83 1.60 10.23
N TRP A 325 -3.79 0.76 10.35
CA TRP A 325 -3.95 -0.68 10.09
C TRP A 325 -4.75 -1.40 11.17
N GLN A 326 -4.70 -0.94 12.43
CA GLN A 326 -5.59 -1.44 13.48
C GLN A 326 -7.05 -1.10 13.17
N TRP A 327 -7.32 0.10 12.69
CA TRP A 327 -8.65 0.54 12.29
C TRP A 327 -9.13 -0.27 11.05
N VAL A 328 -8.33 -0.37 9.97
CA VAL A 328 -8.65 -1.19 8.80
C VAL A 328 -9.02 -2.60 9.18
N GLY A 329 -8.18 -3.26 9.99
CA GLY A 329 -8.35 -4.67 10.35
C GLY A 329 -9.59 -4.97 11.20
N LYS A 330 -10.28 -3.95 11.71
CA LYS A 330 -11.51 -4.06 12.50
C LYS A 330 -12.78 -4.00 11.66
N HIS A 331 -12.71 -3.42 10.48
CA HIS A 331 -13.88 -3.27 9.62
C HIS A 331 -14.27 -4.59 8.96
N ARG A 332 -15.59 -4.76 8.87
CA ARG A 332 -16.24 -5.90 8.23
C ARG A 332 -17.53 -5.43 7.59
N ARG A 333 -17.84 -5.94 6.39
CA ARG A 333 -19.14 -5.75 5.74
C ARG A 333 -20.19 -6.61 6.40
#